data_07adc3534b89d90fa51175dabd1539e0
#
_entry.id   07adc3534b89d90fa51175dabd1539e0
#
_cell.length_a   1.000
_cell.length_b   1.000
_cell.length_c   1.000
_cell.angle_alpha   90.00
_cell.angle_beta   90.00
_cell.angle_gamma   90.00
#
_symmetry.space_group_name_H-M   'P 1'
#
loop_
_entity.id
_entity.type
_entity.pdbx_description
1 polymer ?
#
loop_
_entity_poly.entity_id
_entity_poly.type
_entity_poly.pdbx_seq_one_letter_code
_entity_poly.pdbx_strand_id
1 'polypeptide(L)'
;MEERKVKLELKDMAKKYDNGDGVEHINLKVYEGEIVTFLGPSGCGKSTILRTIGGFMDVTDGDILVDGQSIVNLPPEKRPTAMVFQSYNLWPHMTIYENLAFGLKLRKVPKKEIDAEIKKMLELVSMSGFEKKYPGQLSGGQQQQIAIARSLLLKPSLLLLDEPFSALDAKIRQQMREELKKIQSDLGITVIFVTHDQEEAMALSHRIVVMNKGKFDQVGTPGEIYDSPATLHVASFIGEMNFIRNGGSTIAVRPEDIVVNKGHGPMEAVVRTIMMLGHYVVLTVQLSLIHISE
;
A
#
# COMPACT_ATOMS: atom_id res chain seq x y z
N MET A 1 23.46 -14.48 8.53
CA MET A 1 22.31 -13.64 8.12
C MET A 1 22.33 -12.43 9.04
N GLU A 2 22.54 -11.23 8.52
CA GLU A 2 22.39 -10.00 9.31
C GLU A 2 20.96 -9.95 9.84
N GLU A 3 20.80 -9.74 11.12
CA GLU A 3 19.51 -9.63 11.78
C GLU A 3 18.86 -8.32 11.31
N ARG A 4 17.80 -8.40 10.48
CA ARG A 4 17.11 -7.21 9.95
C ARG A 4 16.55 -6.41 11.12
N LYS A 5 16.91 -5.13 11.21
CA LYS A 5 16.45 -4.23 12.27
C LYS A 5 14.94 -4.00 12.14
N VAL A 6 14.20 -4.26 13.21
CA VAL A 6 12.74 -3.99 13.27
C VAL A 6 12.53 -2.49 13.43
N LYS A 7 11.78 -1.88 12.50
CA LYS A 7 11.44 -0.47 12.50
C LYS A 7 10.09 -0.22 13.16
N LEU A 8 9.07 -1.01 12.82
CA LEU A 8 7.73 -0.98 13.43
C LEU A 8 7.38 -2.38 13.93
N GLU A 9 6.82 -2.45 15.14
CA GLU A 9 6.23 -3.67 15.66
C GLU A 9 4.83 -3.37 16.22
N LEU A 10 3.82 -4.07 15.69
CA LEU A 10 2.48 -4.10 16.24
C LEU A 10 2.38 -5.34 17.10
N LYS A 11 2.02 -5.18 18.38
CA LYS A 11 1.91 -6.27 19.37
C LYS A 11 0.48 -6.38 19.85
N ASP A 12 -0.21 -7.37 19.35
CA ASP A 12 -1.61 -7.66 19.65
C ASP A 12 -2.52 -6.41 19.61
N MET A 13 -2.21 -5.51 18.65
CA MET A 13 -2.84 -4.21 18.55
C MET A 13 -4.31 -4.37 18.16
N ALA A 14 -5.18 -3.68 18.88
CA ALA A 14 -6.60 -3.60 18.60
C ALA A 14 -7.09 -2.15 18.59
N LYS A 15 -8.04 -1.86 17.69
CA LYS A 15 -8.84 -0.65 17.69
C LYS A 15 -10.29 -1.02 17.45
N LYS A 16 -11.11 -0.89 18.49
CA LYS A 16 -12.55 -1.14 18.44
C LYS A 16 -13.32 0.17 18.46
N TYR A 17 -14.39 0.21 17.69
CA TYR A 17 -15.37 1.29 17.69
C TYR A 17 -16.57 0.92 18.57
N ASP A 18 -17.36 1.90 18.95
CA ASP A 18 -18.54 1.70 19.83
C ASP A 18 -19.60 0.74 19.24
N ASN A 19 -19.66 0.67 17.91
CA ASN A 19 -20.54 -0.27 17.19
C ASN A 19 -20.04 -1.71 17.13
N GLY A 20 -18.87 -2.01 17.73
CA GLY A 20 -18.23 -3.31 17.73
C GLY A 20 -17.33 -3.62 16.53
N ASP A 21 -17.34 -2.78 15.49
CA ASP A 21 -16.42 -2.90 14.37
C ASP A 21 -14.99 -2.53 14.79
N GLY A 22 -14.01 -2.85 13.95
CA GLY A 22 -12.63 -2.45 14.16
C GLY A 22 -11.62 -3.46 13.67
N VAL A 23 -10.45 -3.43 14.27
CA VAL A 23 -9.36 -4.39 14.03
C VAL A 23 -8.89 -4.95 15.36
N GLU A 24 -8.53 -6.23 15.38
CA GLU A 24 -8.10 -6.91 16.60
C GLU A 24 -7.02 -7.95 16.31
N HIS A 25 -6.20 -8.22 17.33
CA HIS A 25 -5.11 -9.20 17.27
C HIS A 25 -4.10 -8.95 16.14
N ILE A 26 -3.82 -7.66 15.89
CA ILE A 26 -2.90 -7.24 14.82
C ILE A 26 -1.46 -7.41 15.32
N ASN A 27 -0.75 -8.36 14.71
CA ASN A 27 0.65 -8.63 14.98
C ASN A 27 1.46 -8.50 13.70
N LEU A 28 2.46 -7.59 13.68
CA LEU A 28 3.29 -7.35 12.49
C LEU A 28 4.64 -6.78 12.90
N LYS A 29 5.71 -7.28 12.30
CA LYS A 29 7.02 -6.64 12.32
C LYS A 29 7.34 -6.10 10.93
N VAL A 30 7.72 -4.84 10.85
CA VAL A 30 8.20 -4.18 9.63
C VAL A 30 9.66 -3.83 9.82
N TYR A 31 10.48 -4.13 8.83
CA TYR A 31 11.93 -3.95 8.92
C TYR A 31 12.36 -2.61 8.31
N GLU A 32 13.53 -2.12 8.73
CA GLU A 32 14.10 -0.86 8.23
C GLU A 32 14.28 -0.91 6.71
N GLY A 33 13.88 0.17 6.03
CA GLY A 33 13.93 0.27 4.56
C GLY A 33 12.88 -0.57 3.81
N GLU A 34 11.92 -1.16 4.50
CA GLU A 34 10.87 -1.98 3.89
C GLU A 34 9.66 -1.16 3.47
N ILE A 35 9.05 -1.49 2.33
CA ILE A 35 7.70 -1.07 1.96
C ILE A 35 6.76 -2.22 2.28
N VAL A 36 5.84 -2.01 3.22
CA VAL A 36 4.77 -2.96 3.54
C VAL A 36 3.43 -2.36 3.15
N THR A 37 2.64 -3.10 2.37
CA THR A 37 1.34 -2.65 1.90
C THR A 37 0.22 -3.39 2.60
N PHE A 38 -0.72 -2.65 3.18
CA PHE A 38 -2.02 -3.19 3.61
C PHE A 38 -2.97 -3.16 2.41
N LEU A 39 -3.37 -4.33 1.95
CA LEU A 39 -4.23 -4.55 0.80
C LEU A 39 -5.52 -5.24 1.24
N GLY A 40 -6.67 -4.84 0.69
CA GLY A 40 -7.95 -5.48 1.01
C GLY A 40 -9.14 -4.62 0.58
N PRO A 41 -10.37 -5.15 0.64
CA PRO A 41 -11.57 -4.43 0.26
C PRO A 41 -11.83 -3.20 1.14
N SER A 42 -12.68 -2.29 0.66
CA SER A 42 -13.10 -1.14 1.46
C SER A 42 -13.75 -1.57 2.78
N GLY A 43 -13.43 -0.88 3.87
CA GLY A 43 -13.98 -1.18 5.19
C GLY A 43 -13.29 -2.32 5.96
N CYS A 44 -12.27 -3.00 5.42
CA CYS A 44 -11.60 -4.09 6.14
C CYS A 44 -10.63 -3.65 7.25
N GLY A 45 -10.45 -2.34 7.50
CA GLY A 45 -9.65 -1.83 8.62
C GLY A 45 -8.26 -1.28 8.27
N LYS A 46 -7.85 -1.21 6.99
CA LYS A 46 -6.52 -0.72 6.55
C LYS A 46 -6.20 0.68 7.08
N SER A 47 -7.04 1.66 6.75
CA SER A 47 -6.86 3.06 7.19
C SER A 47 -7.00 3.20 8.71
N THR A 48 -7.78 2.32 9.38
CA THR A 48 -7.84 2.27 10.84
C THR A 48 -6.47 1.97 11.43
N ILE A 49 -5.80 0.90 10.97
CA ILE A 49 -4.45 0.55 11.43
C ILE A 49 -3.48 1.69 11.15
N LEU A 50 -3.49 2.22 9.92
CA LEU A 50 -2.58 3.30 9.51
C LEU A 50 -2.74 4.54 10.39
N ARG A 51 -3.99 4.98 10.62
CA ARG A 51 -4.30 6.15 11.46
C ARG A 51 -3.99 5.91 12.93
N THR A 52 -4.13 4.67 13.41
CA THR A 52 -3.74 4.29 14.77
C THR A 52 -2.21 4.37 14.93
N ILE A 53 -1.42 3.90 13.95
CA ILE A 53 0.03 4.07 13.95
C ILE A 53 0.41 5.57 13.91
N GLY A 54 -0.29 6.37 13.12
CA GLY A 54 -0.06 7.82 13.02
C GLY A 54 -0.50 8.63 14.25
N GLY A 55 -1.26 8.04 15.18
CA GLY A 55 -1.77 8.70 16.38
C GLY A 55 -3.05 9.51 16.18
N PHE A 56 -3.72 9.34 15.03
CA PHE A 56 -5.02 9.97 14.73
C PHE A 56 -6.20 9.18 15.30
N MET A 57 -5.93 7.99 15.83
CA MET A 57 -6.87 7.13 16.54
C MET A 57 -6.17 6.46 17.71
N ASP A 58 -6.85 6.36 18.84
CA ASP A 58 -6.32 5.70 20.02
C ASP A 58 -6.36 4.18 19.86
N VAL A 59 -5.37 3.51 20.39
CA VAL A 59 -5.33 2.05 20.56
C VAL A 59 -6.34 1.65 21.63
N THR A 60 -7.14 0.61 21.37
CA THR A 60 -8.04 0.05 22.38
C THR A 60 -7.31 -0.96 23.26
N ASP A 61 -6.40 -1.76 22.67
CA ASP A 61 -5.59 -2.75 23.36
C ASP A 61 -4.29 -3.04 22.58
N GLY A 62 -3.29 -3.61 23.24
CA GLY A 62 -2.00 -3.91 22.66
C GLY A 62 -1.04 -2.73 22.59
N ASP A 63 0.01 -2.83 21.77
CA ASP A 63 1.07 -1.82 21.69
C ASP A 63 1.55 -1.59 20.25
N ILE A 64 2.10 -0.41 20.01
CA ILE A 64 2.77 0.00 18.76
C ILE A 64 4.16 0.51 19.11
N LEU A 65 5.18 -0.16 18.62
CA LEU A 65 6.58 0.22 18.86
C LEU A 65 7.22 0.69 17.56
N VAL A 66 7.91 1.82 17.62
CA VAL A 66 8.78 2.32 16.55
C VAL A 66 10.21 2.39 17.10
N ASP A 67 11.17 1.80 16.40
CA ASP A 67 12.55 1.65 16.88
C ASP A 67 12.63 1.06 18.32
N GLY A 68 11.73 0.12 18.65
CA GLY A 68 11.64 -0.55 19.95
C GLY A 68 10.99 0.27 21.06
N GLN A 69 10.52 1.50 20.80
CA GLN A 69 9.87 2.36 21.79
C GLN A 69 8.37 2.44 21.54
N SER A 70 7.56 2.25 22.57
CA SER A 70 6.11 2.40 22.50
C SER A 70 5.72 3.85 22.18
N ILE A 71 4.80 4.00 21.22
CA ILE A 71 4.31 5.30 20.77
C ILE A 71 2.81 5.51 21.03
N VAL A 72 2.12 4.56 21.66
CA VAL A 72 0.65 4.61 21.85
C VAL A 72 0.20 5.84 22.64
N ASN A 73 0.98 6.26 23.64
CA ASN A 73 0.68 7.42 24.49
C ASN A 73 1.21 8.74 23.91
N LEU A 74 1.85 8.72 22.74
CA LEU A 74 2.36 9.93 22.10
C LEU A 74 1.29 10.54 21.19
N PRO A 75 1.01 11.86 21.29
CA PRO A 75 0.16 12.54 20.34
C PRO A 75 0.83 12.57 18.94
N PRO A 76 0.06 12.76 17.85
CA PRO A 76 0.56 12.64 16.48
C PRO A 76 1.83 13.44 16.18
N GLU A 77 1.91 14.69 16.68
CA GLU A 77 3.05 15.57 16.43
C GLU A 77 4.35 15.18 17.14
N LYS A 78 4.28 14.26 18.11
CA LYS A 78 5.44 13.70 18.83
C LYS A 78 5.84 12.32 18.33
N ARG A 79 5.03 11.67 17.49
CA ARG A 79 5.37 10.37 16.91
C ARG A 79 6.46 10.52 15.85
N PRO A 80 7.39 9.56 15.75
CA PRO A 80 8.43 9.57 14.72
C PRO A 80 7.89 9.12 13.36
N THR A 81 6.64 9.45 13.06
CA THR A 81 5.91 9.09 11.85
C THR A 81 5.47 10.34 11.10
N ALA A 82 5.36 10.24 9.76
CA ALA A 82 4.69 11.26 8.96
C ALA A 82 3.63 10.58 8.09
N MET A 83 2.48 11.23 7.92
CA MET A 83 1.36 10.68 7.19
C MET A 83 0.97 11.56 6.00
N VAL A 84 0.79 10.92 4.85
CA VAL A 84 0.19 11.51 3.66
C VAL A 84 -1.22 10.94 3.52
N PHE A 85 -2.21 11.81 3.58
CA PHE A 85 -3.62 11.47 3.44
C PHE A 85 -4.03 11.40 1.97
N GLN A 86 -5.10 10.71 1.67
CA GLN A 86 -5.69 10.55 0.34
C GLN A 86 -5.94 11.89 -0.38
N SER A 87 -6.34 12.94 0.37
CA SER A 87 -6.60 14.30 -0.14
C SER A 87 -5.36 15.21 -0.17
N TYR A 88 -4.16 14.66 0.07
CA TYR A 88 -2.87 15.36 0.14
C TYR A 88 -2.78 16.44 1.21
N ASN A 89 -3.87 17.10 1.59
CA ASN A 89 -4.00 18.12 2.63
C ASN A 89 -2.96 19.27 2.52
N LEU A 90 -2.68 19.72 1.29
CA LEU A 90 -1.88 20.93 1.09
C LEU A 90 -2.73 22.16 1.44
N TRP A 91 -2.11 23.15 2.06
CA TRP A 91 -2.77 24.42 2.37
C TRP A 91 -2.91 25.27 1.11
N PRO A 92 -4.14 25.50 0.60
CA PRO A 92 -4.34 26.11 -0.71
C PRO A 92 -3.96 27.59 -0.76
N HIS A 93 -3.96 28.27 0.39
CA HIS A 93 -3.61 29.67 0.55
C HIS A 93 -2.11 29.92 0.76
N MET A 94 -1.31 28.87 0.86
CA MET A 94 0.15 28.90 1.00
C MET A 94 0.81 28.49 -0.31
N THR A 95 1.94 29.10 -0.64
CA THR A 95 2.82 28.66 -1.72
C THR A 95 3.39 27.27 -1.43
N ILE A 96 3.96 26.61 -2.42
CA ILE A 96 4.65 25.33 -2.24
C ILE A 96 5.80 25.47 -1.25
N TYR A 97 6.59 26.52 -1.35
CA TYR A 97 7.65 26.82 -0.37
C TYR A 97 7.07 26.91 1.07
N GLU A 98 5.98 27.64 1.27
CA GLU A 98 5.35 27.79 2.59
C GLU A 98 4.79 26.48 3.12
N ASN A 99 4.16 25.67 2.27
CA ASN A 99 3.72 24.33 2.62
C ASN A 99 4.87 23.46 3.12
N LEU A 100 6.01 23.48 2.41
CA LEU A 100 7.19 22.70 2.77
C LEU A 100 7.88 23.25 4.03
N ALA A 101 7.99 24.57 4.14
CA ALA A 101 8.67 25.23 5.26
C ALA A 101 7.92 25.15 6.58
N PHE A 102 6.61 24.92 6.57
CA PHE A 102 5.73 25.06 7.74
C PHE A 102 6.21 24.23 8.93
N GLY A 103 6.40 22.93 8.77
CA GLY A 103 6.84 22.04 9.84
C GLY A 103 8.25 22.35 10.36
N LEU A 104 9.16 22.78 9.48
CA LEU A 104 10.52 23.19 9.87
C LEU A 104 10.51 24.50 10.67
N LYS A 105 9.65 25.45 10.30
CA LYS A 105 9.45 26.70 11.04
C LYS A 105 8.90 26.43 12.47
N LEU A 106 7.94 25.51 12.61
CA LEU A 106 7.44 25.10 13.94
C LEU A 106 8.53 24.49 14.82
N ARG A 107 9.48 23.77 14.20
CA ARG A 107 10.67 23.23 14.88
C ARG A 107 11.77 24.28 15.08
N LYS A 108 11.53 25.56 14.74
CA LYS A 108 12.47 26.67 14.86
C LYS A 108 13.79 26.47 14.11
N VAL A 109 13.77 25.74 12.99
CA VAL A 109 14.93 25.56 12.12
C VAL A 109 15.31 26.91 11.50
N PRO A 110 16.62 27.27 11.41
CA PRO A 110 17.06 28.52 10.81
C PRO A 110 16.65 28.63 9.34
N LYS A 111 16.26 29.84 8.89
CA LYS A 111 15.79 30.06 7.52
C LYS A 111 16.75 29.54 6.45
N LYS A 112 18.06 29.78 6.63
CA LYS A 112 19.09 29.33 5.67
C LYS A 112 19.10 27.81 5.50
N GLU A 113 18.86 27.05 6.57
CA GLU A 113 18.77 25.58 6.54
C GLU A 113 17.46 25.16 5.88
N ILE A 114 16.32 25.83 6.21
CA ILE A 114 15.03 25.60 5.55
C ILE A 114 15.17 25.76 4.03
N ASP A 115 15.77 26.85 3.57
CA ASP A 115 15.94 27.11 2.14
C ASP A 115 16.77 26.01 1.46
N ALA A 116 17.84 25.55 2.10
CA ALA A 116 18.69 24.48 1.58
C ALA A 116 18.00 23.11 1.54
N GLU A 117 17.28 22.73 2.63
CA GLU A 117 16.56 21.46 2.72
C GLU A 117 15.39 21.41 1.72
N ILE A 118 14.64 22.51 1.57
CA ILE A 118 13.55 22.59 0.58
C ILE A 118 14.08 22.45 -0.83
N LYS A 119 15.18 23.13 -1.17
CA LYS A 119 15.79 23.02 -2.49
C LYS A 119 16.16 21.57 -2.81
N LYS A 120 16.87 20.88 -1.90
CA LYS A 120 17.22 19.46 -2.05
C LYS A 120 16.01 18.58 -2.19
N MET A 121 14.97 18.83 -1.39
CA MET A 121 13.74 18.04 -1.42
C MET A 121 12.99 18.20 -2.74
N LEU A 122 12.90 19.43 -3.27
CA LEU A 122 12.27 19.70 -4.56
C LEU A 122 13.05 19.07 -5.73
N GLU A 123 14.37 19.03 -5.64
CA GLU A 123 15.22 18.30 -6.60
C GLU A 123 14.92 16.79 -6.54
N LEU A 124 14.83 16.22 -5.33
CA LEU A 124 14.53 14.79 -5.11
C LEU A 124 13.19 14.37 -5.71
N VAL A 125 12.16 15.21 -5.54
CA VAL A 125 10.80 14.93 -6.06
C VAL A 125 10.54 15.52 -7.45
N SER A 126 11.58 15.93 -8.19
CA SER A 126 11.50 16.48 -9.56
C SER A 126 10.59 17.71 -9.69
N MET A 127 10.55 18.55 -8.65
CA MET A 127 9.67 19.72 -8.55
C MET A 127 10.45 21.05 -8.40
N SER A 128 11.69 21.10 -8.85
CA SER A 128 12.50 22.35 -8.84
C SER A 128 11.80 23.46 -9.64
N GLY A 129 11.81 24.69 -9.11
CA GLY A 129 11.19 25.86 -9.73
C GLY A 129 9.69 26.04 -9.43
N PHE A 130 9.10 25.17 -8.58
CA PHE A 130 7.70 25.26 -8.20
C PHE A 130 7.48 26.01 -6.87
N GLU A 131 8.51 26.54 -6.23
CA GLU A 131 8.50 27.13 -4.89
C GLU A 131 7.43 28.22 -4.72
N LYS A 132 7.25 29.05 -5.75
CA LYS A 132 6.33 30.20 -5.74
C LYS A 132 4.91 29.88 -6.19
N LYS A 133 4.66 28.65 -6.69
CA LYS A 133 3.31 28.23 -7.10
C LYS A 133 2.44 27.90 -5.89
N TYR A 134 1.13 27.88 -6.14
CA TYR A 134 0.11 27.45 -5.18
C TYR A 134 -0.38 26.04 -5.53
N PRO A 135 -0.90 25.27 -4.56
CA PRO A 135 -1.42 23.91 -4.81
C PRO A 135 -2.40 23.82 -5.97
N GLY A 136 -3.33 24.79 -6.12
CA GLY A 136 -4.31 24.81 -7.20
C GLY A 136 -3.74 24.98 -8.61
N GLN A 137 -2.44 25.28 -8.74
CA GLN A 137 -1.73 25.40 -10.02
C GLN A 137 -0.99 24.10 -10.40
N LEU A 138 -1.13 23.05 -9.59
CA LEU A 138 -0.46 21.76 -9.75
C LEU A 138 -1.44 20.68 -10.18
N SER A 139 -0.96 19.72 -10.98
CA SER A 139 -1.71 18.48 -11.24
C SER A 139 -1.82 17.63 -9.96
N GLY A 140 -2.73 16.66 -9.91
CA GLY A 140 -2.89 15.77 -8.77
C GLY A 140 -1.59 15.03 -8.40
N GLY A 141 -0.86 14.51 -9.38
CA GLY A 141 0.44 13.87 -9.15
C GLY A 141 1.48 14.84 -8.57
N GLN A 142 1.54 16.08 -9.08
CA GLN A 142 2.42 17.11 -8.53
C GLN A 142 2.04 17.51 -7.09
N GLN A 143 0.75 17.59 -6.77
CA GLN A 143 0.29 17.84 -5.39
C GLN A 143 0.72 16.70 -4.47
N GLN A 144 0.63 15.47 -4.93
CA GLN A 144 1.10 14.30 -4.19
C GLN A 144 2.61 14.34 -3.94
N GLN A 145 3.42 14.64 -4.95
CA GLN A 145 4.87 14.80 -4.80
C GLN A 145 5.20 15.83 -3.71
N ILE A 146 4.53 16.97 -3.71
CA ILE A 146 4.71 18.00 -2.68
C ILE A 146 4.24 17.53 -1.30
N ALA A 147 3.15 16.75 -1.20
CA ALA A 147 2.69 16.21 0.08
C ALA A 147 3.69 15.19 0.67
N ILE A 148 4.25 14.32 -0.19
CA ILE A 148 5.34 13.40 0.21
C ILE A 148 6.58 14.20 0.63
N ALA A 149 7.02 15.17 -0.18
CA ALA A 149 8.16 16.04 0.12
C ALA A 149 8.00 16.76 1.47
N ARG A 150 6.81 17.33 1.75
CA ARG A 150 6.49 17.97 3.01
C ARG A 150 6.63 17.01 4.21
N SER A 151 6.18 15.78 4.05
CA SER A 151 6.28 14.75 5.06
C SER A 151 7.73 14.31 5.32
N LEU A 152 8.52 14.15 4.26
CA LEU A 152 9.92 13.72 4.32
C LEU A 152 10.87 14.78 4.92
N LEU A 153 10.58 16.08 4.72
CA LEU A 153 11.36 17.19 5.31
C LEU A 153 11.44 17.10 6.83
N LEU A 154 10.49 16.48 7.49
CA LEU A 154 10.50 16.27 8.94
C LEU A 154 11.41 15.12 9.38
N LYS A 155 12.03 14.40 8.44
CA LYS A 155 12.93 13.24 8.64
C LYS A 155 12.28 12.18 9.57
N PRO A 156 11.08 11.68 9.21
CA PRO A 156 10.40 10.68 10.02
C PRO A 156 11.12 9.34 9.95
N SER A 157 10.98 8.52 10.99
CA SER A 157 11.43 7.11 10.98
C SER A 157 10.55 6.23 10.10
N LEU A 158 9.27 6.63 9.93
CA LEU A 158 8.26 5.85 9.21
C LEU A 158 7.35 6.77 8.40
N LEU A 159 7.18 6.50 7.11
CA LEU A 159 6.25 7.18 6.22
C LEU A 159 4.96 6.36 6.08
N LEU A 160 3.82 6.99 6.34
CA LEU A 160 2.48 6.39 6.25
C LEU A 160 1.73 7.00 5.07
N LEU A 161 1.25 6.17 4.14
CA LEU A 161 0.56 6.59 2.93
C LEU A 161 -0.85 5.99 2.87
N ASP A 162 -1.89 6.82 2.98
CA ASP A 162 -3.30 6.40 2.96
C ASP A 162 -3.88 6.62 1.55
N GLU A 163 -3.93 5.58 0.74
CA GLU A 163 -4.44 5.55 -0.65
C GLU A 163 -3.90 6.71 -1.52
N PRO A 164 -2.58 6.94 -1.57
CA PRO A 164 -2.04 8.16 -2.15
C PRO A 164 -2.29 8.32 -3.66
N PHE A 165 -2.56 7.23 -4.38
CA PHE A 165 -2.74 7.27 -5.84
C PHE A 165 -4.20 7.18 -6.29
N SER A 166 -5.17 7.06 -5.37
CA SER A 166 -6.58 6.80 -5.69
C SER A 166 -7.25 7.90 -6.55
N ALA A 167 -6.78 9.14 -6.45
CA ALA A 167 -7.33 10.28 -7.20
C ALA A 167 -6.64 10.53 -8.56
N LEU A 168 -5.67 9.67 -8.97
CA LEU A 168 -4.88 9.85 -10.17
C LEU A 168 -5.37 8.97 -11.32
N ASP A 169 -5.23 9.47 -12.57
CA ASP A 169 -5.43 8.65 -13.76
C ASP A 169 -4.33 7.57 -13.89
N ALA A 170 -4.58 6.53 -14.69
CA ALA A 170 -3.73 5.34 -14.79
C ALA A 170 -2.28 5.66 -15.19
N LYS A 171 -2.07 6.61 -16.12
CA LYS A 171 -0.73 6.97 -16.60
C LYS A 171 0.07 7.70 -15.52
N ILE A 172 -0.55 8.67 -14.86
CA ILE A 172 0.08 9.44 -13.78
C ILE A 172 0.34 8.51 -12.58
N ARG A 173 -0.59 7.59 -12.28
CA ARG A 173 -0.43 6.59 -11.22
C ARG A 173 0.83 5.73 -11.42
N GLN A 174 1.05 5.24 -12.65
CA GLN A 174 2.26 4.48 -12.95
C GLN A 174 3.54 5.28 -12.70
N GLN A 175 3.60 6.53 -13.19
CA GLN A 175 4.76 7.41 -12.96
C GLN A 175 5.00 7.65 -11.47
N MET A 176 3.92 7.89 -10.71
CA MET A 176 4.02 8.13 -9.27
C MET A 176 4.49 6.90 -8.48
N ARG A 177 4.13 5.69 -8.91
CA ARG A 177 4.67 4.44 -8.35
C ARG A 177 6.18 4.34 -8.52
N GLU A 178 6.67 4.60 -9.72
CA GLU A 178 8.10 4.57 -10.02
C GLU A 178 8.88 5.63 -9.21
N GLU A 179 8.34 6.84 -9.10
CA GLU A 179 8.95 7.91 -8.30
C GLU A 179 8.96 7.59 -6.79
N LEU A 180 7.86 7.07 -6.24
CA LEU A 180 7.83 6.66 -4.83
C LEU A 180 8.88 5.59 -4.54
N LYS A 181 9.02 4.60 -5.43
CA LYS A 181 10.01 3.54 -5.29
C LYS A 181 11.44 4.09 -5.33
N LYS A 182 11.70 5.06 -6.24
CA LYS A 182 12.98 5.76 -6.32
C LYS A 182 13.28 6.56 -5.05
N ILE A 183 12.34 7.39 -4.59
CA ILE A 183 12.48 8.17 -3.35
C ILE A 183 12.76 7.26 -2.16
N GLN A 184 12.03 6.15 -2.05
CA GLN A 184 12.22 5.17 -0.98
C GLN A 184 13.60 4.53 -1.03
N SER A 185 14.06 4.15 -2.22
CA SER A 185 15.41 3.57 -2.43
C SER A 185 16.52 4.57 -2.10
N ASP A 186 16.38 5.82 -2.55
CA ASP A 186 17.39 6.88 -2.37
C ASP A 186 17.53 7.27 -0.89
N LEU A 187 16.43 7.24 -0.13
CA LEU A 187 16.40 7.64 1.28
C LEU A 187 16.49 6.46 2.27
N GLY A 188 16.28 5.23 1.82
CA GLY A 188 16.20 4.05 2.69
C GLY A 188 15.05 4.11 3.71
N ILE A 189 14.00 4.92 3.44
CA ILE A 189 12.90 5.11 4.39
C ILE A 189 11.98 3.90 4.44
N THR A 190 11.49 3.58 5.65
CA THR A 190 10.47 2.55 5.85
C THR A 190 9.09 3.14 5.55
N VAL A 191 8.28 2.42 4.77
CA VAL A 191 6.98 2.89 4.29
C VAL A 191 5.89 1.89 4.65
N ILE A 192 4.80 2.38 5.23
CA ILE A 192 3.52 1.67 5.30
C ILE A 192 2.57 2.31 4.29
N PHE A 193 2.07 1.50 3.39
CA PHE A 193 1.24 1.92 2.28
C PHE A 193 -0.13 1.24 2.37
N VAL A 194 -1.21 1.98 2.21
CA VAL A 194 -2.57 1.44 2.16
C VAL A 194 -3.14 1.64 0.79
N THR A 195 -3.67 0.58 0.20
CA THR A 195 -4.38 0.63 -1.08
C THR A 195 -5.46 -0.45 -1.17
N HIS A 196 -6.38 -0.30 -2.10
CA HIS A 196 -7.29 -1.35 -2.56
C HIS A 196 -6.91 -1.84 -3.98
N ASP A 197 -5.88 -1.24 -4.59
CA ASP A 197 -5.38 -1.57 -5.92
C ASP A 197 -4.28 -2.65 -5.82
N GLN A 198 -4.55 -3.80 -6.45
CA GLN A 198 -3.64 -4.95 -6.42
C GLN A 198 -2.35 -4.68 -7.19
N GLU A 199 -2.43 -3.97 -8.32
CA GLU A 199 -1.23 -3.63 -9.11
C GLU A 199 -0.27 -2.75 -8.33
N GLU A 200 -0.80 -1.78 -7.55
CA GLU A 200 0.02 -0.95 -6.67
C GLU A 200 0.73 -1.79 -5.62
N ALA A 201 0.00 -2.67 -4.95
CA ALA A 201 0.55 -3.55 -3.92
C ALA A 201 1.64 -4.47 -4.51
N MET A 202 1.37 -5.12 -5.65
CA MET A 202 2.31 -6.04 -6.31
C MET A 202 3.57 -5.33 -6.81
N ALA A 203 3.43 -4.11 -7.35
CA ALA A 203 4.56 -3.37 -7.95
C ALA A 203 5.49 -2.72 -6.93
N LEU A 204 4.96 -2.26 -5.80
CA LEU A 204 5.71 -1.44 -4.84
C LEU A 204 6.25 -2.21 -3.65
N SER A 205 5.56 -3.27 -3.22
CA SER A 205 5.78 -3.85 -1.90
C SER A 205 6.95 -4.81 -1.83
N HIS A 206 7.66 -4.79 -0.72
CA HIS A 206 8.53 -5.89 -0.30
C HIS A 206 7.69 -7.01 0.34
N ARG A 207 6.67 -6.62 1.13
CA ARG A 207 5.65 -7.54 1.65
C ARG A 207 4.26 -6.91 1.57
N ILE A 208 3.27 -7.76 1.33
CA ILE A 208 1.85 -7.41 1.31
C ILE A 208 1.17 -8.08 2.51
N VAL A 209 0.32 -7.32 3.18
CA VAL A 209 -0.59 -7.80 4.21
C VAL A 209 -1.98 -7.78 3.62
N VAL A 210 -2.53 -8.94 3.27
CA VAL A 210 -3.91 -9.05 2.79
C VAL A 210 -4.84 -9.05 3.99
N MET A 211 -5.79 -8.11 3.97
CA MET A 211 -6.73 -7.88 5.07
C MET A 211 -8.17 -8.22 4.69
N ASN A 212 -8.88 -8.82 5.63
CA ASN A 212 -10.29 -9.12 5.51
C ASN A 212 -10.98 -8.96 6.88
N LYS A 213 -12.10 -8.24 6.93
CA LYS A 213 -12.95 -8.10 8.13
C LYS A 213 -12.16 -7.84 9.42
N GLY A 214 -11.26 -6.87 9.39
CA GLY A 214 -10.47 -6.45 10.56
C GLY A 214 -9.29 -7.34 10.94
N LYS A 215 -8.96 -8.37 10.15
CA LYS A 215 -7.89 -9.35 10.41
C LYS A 215 -6.93 -9.47 9.24
N PHE A 216 -5.74 -10.00 9.51
CA PHE A 216 -4.79 -10.40 8.49
C PHE A 216 -5.10 -11.81 8.00
N ASP A 217 -5.36 -11.95 6.70
CA ASP A 217 -5.57 -13.26 6.07
C ASP A 217 -4.24 -13.88 5.65
N GLN A 218 -3.31 -13.06 5.13
CA GLN A 218 -1.96 -13.50 4.76
C GLN A 218 -0.97 -12.35 4.80
N VAL A 219 0.26 -12.65 5.17
CA VAL A 219 1.42 -11.74 5.07
C VAL A 219 2.52 -12.45 4.30
N GLY A 220 2.99 -11.86 3.21
CA GLY A 220 4.03 -12.47 2.37
C GLY A 220 4.60 -11.49 1.35
N THR A 221 5.60 -11.92 0.60
CA THR A 221 6.08 -11.23 -0.59
C THR A 221 5.00 -11.22 -1.68
N PRO A 222 5.05 -10.30 -2.66
CA PRO A 222 4.12 -10.32 -3.79
C PRO A 222 4.01 -11.70 -4.46
N GLY A 223 5.14 -12.38 -4.71
CA GLY A 223 5.14 -13.73 -5.27
C GLY A 223 4.42 -14.75 -4.39
N GLU A 224 4.71 -14.79 -3.08
CA GLU A 224 4.03 -15.71 -2.15
C GLU A 224 2.51 -15.47 -2.09
N ILE A 225 2.07 -14.19 -2.11
CA ILE A 225 0.65 -13.85 -2.11
C ILE A 225 -0.04 -14.29 -3.40
N TYR A 226 0.65 -14.20 -4.54
CA TYR A 226 0.10 -14.55 -5.86
C TYR A 226 0.13 -16.07 -6.12
N ASP A 227 1.28 -16.71 -5.91
CA ASP A 227 1.53 -18.10 -6.29
C ASP A 227 1.04 -19.08 -5.21
N SER A 228 1.02 -18.66 -3.94
CA SER A 228 0.73 -19.53 -2.79
C SER A 228 -0.28 -18.88 -1.82
N PRO A 229 -1.51 -18.58 -2.29
CA PRO A 229 -2.54 -17.97 -1.45
C PRO A 229 -2.94 -18.90 -0.30
N ALA A 230 -2.91 -18.39 0.94
CA ALA A 230 -3.17 -19.16 2.15
C ALA A 230 -4.67 -19.49 2.35
N THR A 231 -5.56 -18.70 1.77
CA THR A 231 -7.02 -18.84 1.92
C THR A 231 -7.74 -18.68 0.58
N LEU A 232 -8.97 -19.20 0.50
CA LEU A 232 -9.83 -18.97 -0.66
C LEU A 232 -10.11 -17.47 -0.89
N HIS A 233 -10.18 -16.68 0.19
CA HIS A 233 -10.35 -15.23 0.07
C HIS A 233 -9.13 -14.60 -0.62
N VAL A 234 -7.92 -14.90 -0.19
CA VAL A 234 -6.70 -14.39 -0.83
C VAL A 234 -6.63 -14.84 -2.29
N ALA A 235 -6.89 -16.13 -2.57
CA ALA A 235 -6.88 -16.67 -3.92
C ALA A 235 -7.85 -15.96 -4.86
N SER A 236 -9.07 -15.66 -4.38
CA SER A 236 -10.11 -14.98 -5.18
C SER A 236 -9.96 -13.46 -5.23
N PHE A 237 -9.29 -12.88 -4.23
CA PHE A 237 -9.09 -11.44 -4.15
C PHE A 237 -7.87 -10.96 -4.95
N ILE A 238 -6.83 -11.79 -5.09
CA ILE A 238 -5.60 -11.43 -5.79
C ILE A 238 -5.61 -12.02 -7.19
N GLY A 239 -5.76 -11.15 -8.21
CA GLY A 239 -5.85 -11.57 -9.61
C GLY A 239 -7.08 -12.42 -9.92
N GLU A 240 -7.10 -13.01 -11.10
CA GLU A 240 -8.15 -13.95 -11.49
C GLU A 240 -7.79 -15.39 -11.04
N MET A 241 -8.80 -16.16 -10.61
CA MET A 241 -8.63 -17.54 -10.17
C MET A 241 -9.80 -18.40 -10.64
N ASN A 242 -9.50 -19.53 -11.25
CA ASN A 242 -10.49 -20.54 -11.61
C ASN A 242 -10.59 -21.60 -10.52
N PHE A 243 -11.81 -21.89 -10.08
CA PHE A 243 -12.09 -22.93 -9.09
C PHE A 243 -12.75 -24.12 -9.77
N ILE A 244 -12.05 -25.22 -9.87
CA ILE A 244 -12.53 -26.46 -10.53
C ILE A 244 -12.84 -27.47 -9.44
N ARG A 245 -14.10 -27.94 -9.40
CA ARG A 245 -14.53 -29.00 -8.48
C ARG A 245 -14.17 -30.37 -9.07
N ASN A 246 -13.49 -31.18 -8.29
CA ASN A 246 -13.11 -32.54 -8.67
C ASN A 246 -13.33 -33.49 -7.49
N GLY A 247 -14.34 -34.36 -7.56
CA GLY A 247 -14.54 -35.45 -6.62
C GLY A 247 -14.58 -35.08 -5.13
N GLY A 248 -15.15 -33.91 -4.76
CA GLY A 248 -15.23 -33.45 -3.37
C GLY A 248 -14.08 -32.53 -2.94
N SER A 249 -13.06 -32.33 -3.77
CA SER A 249 -12.02 -31.31 -3.62
C SER A 249 -12.25 -30.14 -4.58
N THR A 250 -11.67 -28.97 -4.26
CA THR A 250 -11.65 -27.82 -5.16
C THR A 250 -10.19 -27.49 -5.50
N ILE A 251 -9.89 -27.48 -6.78
CA ILE A 251 -8.58 -27.08 -7.31
C ILE A 251 -8.70 -25.62 -7.73
N ALA A 252 -7.77 -24.78 -7.28
CA ALA A 252 -7.66 -23.38 -7.68
C ALA A 252 -6.52 -23.27 -8.70
N VAL A 253 -6.78 -22.68 -9.87
CA VAL A 253 -5.80 -22.57 -10.97
C VAL A 253 -5.86 -21.16 -11.55
N ARG A 254 -4.70 -20.56 -11.75
CA ARG A 254 -4.60 -19.27 -12.45
C ARG A 254 -4.95 -19.44 -13.93
N PRO A 255 -5.58 -18.43 -14.58
CA PRO A 255 -5.86 -18.51 -16.02
C PRO A 255 -4.63 -18.77 -16.87
N GLU A 256 -3.49 -18.15 -16.55
CA GLU A 256 -2.20 -18.30 -17.24
C GLU A 256 -1.55 -19.69 -17.09
N ASP A 257 -1.92 -20.43 -16.06
CA ASP A 257 -1.43 -21.81 -15.83
C ASP A 257 -2.24 -22.85 -16.62
N ILE A 258 -3.34 -22.44 -17.26
CA ILE A 258 -4.19 -23.33 -18.05
C ILE A 258 -3.68 -23.43 -19.48
N VAL A 259 -3.21 -24.63 -19.85
CA VAL A 259 -2.78 -24.90 -21.22
C VAL A 259 -3.96 -25.34 -22.07
N VAL A 260 -4.27 -24.59 -23.14
CA VAL A 260 -5.34 -24.90 -24.07
C VAL A 260 -4.76 -25.53 -25.33
N ASN A 261 -5.11 -26.80 -25.61
CA ASN A 261 -4.66 -27.55 -26.78
C ASN A 261 -5.85 -27.90 -27.69
N LYS A 262 -5.61 -27.94 -29.02
CA LYS A 262 -6.60 -28.49 -29.97
C LYS A 262 -6.49 -30.01 -29.97
N GLY A 263 -7.52 -30.67 -29.43
CA GLY A 263 -7.73 -32.10 -29.71
C GLY A 263 -7.25 -33.10 -28.66
N HIS A 264 -6.42 -32.74 -27.68
CA HIS A 264 -5.97 -33.66 -26.63
C HIS A 264 -5.72 -32.96 -25.31
N GLY A 265 -6.40 -33.41 -24.26
CA GLY A 265 -6.26 -32.90 -22.87
C GLY A 265 -7.08 -33.75 -21.91
N PRO A 266 -6.81 -33.67 -20.61
CA PRO A 266 -7.58 -34.40 -19.59
C PRO A 266 -9.00 -33.88 -19.42
N MET A 267 -9.31 -32.68 -19.92
CA MET A 267 -10.65 -32.07 -19.85
C MET A 267 -11.01 -31.44 -21.20
N GLU A 268 -12.24 -31.67 -21.63
CA GLU A 268 -12.81 -31.02 -22.81
C GLU A 268 -13.53 -29.72 -22.41
N ALA A 269 -13.38 -28.68 -23.22
CA ALA A 269 -13.98 -27.40 -22.99
C ALA A 269 -14.54 -26.77 -24.27
N VAL A 270 -15.64 -26.06 -24.15
CA VAL A 270 -16.22 -25.28 -25.24
C VAL A 270 -15.98 -23.80 -24.97
N VAL A 271 -15.37 -23.09 -25.93
CA VAL A 271 -15.21 -21.63 -25.84
C VAL A 271 -16.57 -20.97 -25.94
N ARG A 272 -16.94 -20.20 -24.93
CA ARG A 272 -18.20 -19.45 -24.87
C ARG A 272 -18.03 -18.00 -25.30
N THR A 273 -16.98 -17.34 -24.83
CA THR A 273 -16.67 -15.97 -25.22
C THR A 273 -15.19 -15.77 -25.44
N ILE A 274 -14.87 -14.83 -26.31
CA ILE A 274 -13.51 -14.35 -26.58
C ILE A 274 -13.52 -12.84 -26.39
N MET A 275 -12.69 -12.33 -25.49
CA MET A 275 -12.55 -10.90 -25.23
C MET A 275 -11.11 -10.47 -25.49
N MET A 276 -10.93 -9.52 -26.41
CA MET A 276 -9.61 -8.96 -26.72
C MET A 276 -9.34 -7.74 -25.85
N LEU A 277 -8.31 -7.80 -25.01
CA LEU A 277 -7.93 -6.74 -24.08
C LEU A 277 -6.52 -6.21 -24.40
N GLY A 278 -6.36 -5.69 -25.63
CA GLY A 278 -5.11 -5.13 -26.10
C GLY A 278 -4.04 -6.20 -26.34
N HIS A 279 -3.16 -6.44 -25.38
CA HIS A 279 -2.02 -7.34 -25.52
C HIS A 279 -2.31 -8.80 -25.09
N TYR A 280 -3.48 -9.09 -24.56
CA TYR A 280 -3.92 -10.44 -24.22
C TYR A 280 -5.39 -10.67 -24.58
N VAL A 281 -5.76 -11.95 -24.61
CA VAL A 281 -7.12 -12.40 -24.94
C VAL A 281 -7.63 -13.22 -23.76
N VAL A 282 -8.84 -12.88 -23.28
CA VAL A 282 -9.55 -13.66 -22.26
C VAL A 282 -10.51 -14.61 -22.97
N LEU A 283 -10.36 -15.90 -22.69
CA LEU A 283 -11.25 -16.95 -23.14
C LEU A 283 -12.14 -17.39 -21.96
N THR A 284 -13.45 -17.24 -22.10
CA THR A 284 -14.38 -17.92 -21.18
C THR A 284 -14.74 -19.27 -21.76
N VAL A 285 -14.40 -20.34 -21.05
CA VAL A 285 -14.66 -21.71 -21.47
C VAL A 285 -15.65 -22.38 -20.51
N GLN A 286 -16.49 -23.25 -21.07
CA GLN A 286 -17.32 -24.14 -20.29
C GLN A 286 -16.71 -25.54 -20.36
N LEU A 287 -16.31 -26.07 -19.19
CA LEU A 287 -15.82 -27.43 -19.08
C LEU A 287 -16.97 -28.43 -19.31
N SER A 288 -16.76 -29.44 -20.11
CA SER A 288 -17.63 -30.59 -20.17
C SER A 288 -17.48 -31.37 -18.86
N LEU A 289 -18.57 -31.54 -18.13
CA LEU A 289 -18.65 -32.49 -17.01
C LEU A 289 -18.67 -33.93 -17.55
N ILE A 290 -17.57 -34.35 -18.18
CA ILE A 290 -17.40 -35.78 -18.53
C ILE A 290 -16.68 -36.40 -17.35
N HIS A 291 -17.27 -37.47 -16.82
CA HIS A 291 -16.76 -38.31 -15.76
C HIS A 291 -15.27 -38.57 -15.93
N ILE A 292 -14.48 -38.19 -14.93
CA ILE A 292 -13.19 -38.81 -14.69
C ILE A 292 -13.56 -40.22 -14.17
N SER A 293 -13.57 -41.21 -15.08
CA SER A 293 -13.53 -42.62 -14.68
C SER A 293 -12.18 -42.86 -14.02
N GLU A 294 -12.22 -43.50 -12.85
CA GLU A 294 -11.12 -43.96 -12.02
C GLU A 294 -9.93 -44.50 -12.77
#